data_20670331d4d9a0df0a82eeaecb475315
#
_entry.id   20670331d4d9a0df0a82eeaecb475315
#
_cell.length_a   1.000
_cell.length_b   1.000
_cell.length_c   1.000
_cell.angle_alpha   90.00
_cell.angle_beta   90.00
_cell.angle_gamma   90.00
#
_symmetry.space_group_name_H-M   'P 1'
#
loop_
_entity.id
_entity.type
_entity.pdbx_description
1 polymer ?
#
loop_
_entity_poly.entity_id
_entity_poly.type
_entity_poly.pdbx_seq_one_letter_code
_entity_poly.pdbx_strand_id
1 'polypeptide(L)'
;MQLGKIPYGILIRKYTHFRAIMNTLDIILLICFIPAIIQGLRKGFIAQAVSIISIIAGLWAASEFTETVAEWGSQYLAVSEQAMNIIAFALIMIVVFLALGLVGKLLEGLFKMVLLGWVNRLLGLAFALLKTALIVGLLVIIFSSVNESLQLVEDSILNESMLYPPFKKLAFEVFPQIKEILTFTK
;
A
#
# COMPACT_ATOMS: atom_id res chain seq x y z
N MET A 1 -25.04 -30.73 -43.35
CA MET A 1 -24.86 -29.55 -42.53
C MET A 1 -24.32 -30.00 -41.15
N GLN A 2 -22.96 -30.05 -41.00
CA GLN A 2 -22.33 -30.54 -39.77
C GLN A 2 -22.11 -29.33 -38.87
N LEU A 3 -22.88 -29.25 -37.80
CA LEU A 3 -22.63 -28.33 -36.68
C LEU A 3 -21.38 -28.80 -35.95
N GLY A 4 -20.28 -28.06 -36.14
CA GLY A 4 -19.02 -28.30 -35.49
C GLY A 4 -19.18 -28.30 -33.98
N LYS A 5 -19.01 -29.44 -33.33
CA LYS A 5 -18.89 -29.55 -31.87
C LYS A 5 -17.65 -28.81 -31.44
N ILE A 6 -17.82 -27.63 -30.89
CA ILE A 6 -16.74 -26.93 -30.20
C ILE A 6 -16.35 -27.83 -29.00
N PRO A 7 -15.09 -28.31 -28.93
CA PRO A 7 -14.70 -29.21 -27.86
C PRO A 7 -14.75 -28.48 -26.53
N TYR A 8 -15.66 -28.89 -25.67
CA TYR A 8 -15.86 -28.34 -24.31
C TYR A 8 -14.56 -28.24 -23.52
N GLY A 9 -13.57 -29.08 -23.85
CA GLY A 9 -12.25 -29.05 -23.24
C GLY A 9 -11.45 -27.76 -23.47
N ILE A 10 -11.67 -27.06 -24.59
CA ILE A 10 -10.97 -25.79 -24.89
C ILE A 10 -11.56 -24.65 -24.05
N LEU A 11 -12.86 -24.63 -23.83
CA LEU A 11 -13.52 -23.65 -22.98
C LEU A 11 -13.12 -23.83 -21.53
N ILE A 12 -13.16 -25.06 -21.02
CA ILE A 12 -12.74 -25.39 -19.64
C ILE A 12 -11.28 -25.00 -19.42
N ARG A 13 -10.39 -25.28 -20.38
CA ARG A 13 -8.97 -24.91 -20.29
C ARG A 13 -8.76 -23.38 -20.24
N LYS A 14 -9.59 -22.62 -20.93
CA LYS A 14 -9.52 -21.14 -20.93
C LYS A 14 -10.03 -20.54 -19.62
N TYR A 15 -11.07 -21.13 -19.03
CA TYR A 15 -11.60 -20.71 -17.73
C TYR A 15 -10.73 -21.16 -16.54
N THR A 16 -10.07 -22.33 -16.62
CA THR A 16 -9.11 -22.78 -15.61
C THR A 16 -7.81 -21.96 -15.66
N HIS A 17 -7.36 -21.51 -16.85
CA HIS A 17 -6.22 -20.59 -16.97
C HIS A 17 -6.54 -19.21 -16.37
N PHE A 18 -7.76 -18.72 -16.47
CA PHE A 18 -8.13 -17.43 -15.85
C PHE A 18 -8.23 -17.54 -14.32
N ARG A 19 -8.62 -18.70 -13.78
CA ARG A 19 -8.60 -18.97 -12.34
C ARG A 19 -7.19 -19.22 -11.77
N ALA A 20 -6.25 -19.66 -12.62
CA ALA A 20 -4.85 -19.86 -12.24
C ALA A 20 -4.02 -18.57 -12.25
N ILE A 21 -4.58 -17.44 -12.73
CA ILE A 21 -3.84 -16.19 -12.92
C ILE A 21 -4.01 -15.24 -11.72
N MET A 22 -5.09 -15.36 -10.93
CA MET A 22 -5.33 -14.48 -9.78
C MET A 22 -5.46 -15.27 -8.48
N ASN A 23 -4.53 -15.05 -7.59
CA ASN A 23 -4.55 -15.57 -6.23
C ASN A 23 -5.50 -14.71 -5.35
N THR A 24 -5.92 -15.24 -4.21
CA THR A 24 -6.72 -14.51 -3.20
C THR A 24 -6.06 -13.19 -2.80
N LEU A 25 -4.72 -13.15 -2.75
CA LEU A 25 -3.95 -11.93 -2.49
C LEU A 25 -4.16 -10.86 -3.56
N ASP A 26 -4.22 -11.25 -4.83
CA ASP A 26 -4.47 -10.32 -5.93
C ASP A 26 -5.83 -9.66 -5.81
N ILE A 27 -6.84 -10.43 -5.40
CA ILE A 27 -8.20 -9.92 -5.17
C ILE A 27 -8.20 -8.92 -4.01
N ILE A 28 -7.53 -9.24 -2.91
CA ILE A 28 -7.40 -8.33 -1.75
C ILE A 28 -6.71 -7.04 -2.17
N LEU A 29 -5.59 -7.14 -2.89
CA LEU A 29 -4.84 -5.98 -3.37
C LEU A 29 -5.71 -5.12 -4.29
N LEU A 30 -6.48 -5.71 -5.22
CA LEU A 30 -7.38 -4.98 -6.11
C LEU A 30 -8.53 -4.30 -5.35
N ILE A 31 -9.10 -4.95 -4.34
CA ILE A 31 -10.16 -4.37 -3.51
C ILE A 31 -9.68 -3.10 -2.82
N CYS A 32 -8.39 -3.02 -2.44
CA CYS A 32 -7.79 -1.81 -1.84
C CYS A 32 -7.86 -0.60 -2.77
N PHE A 33 -7.95 -0.78 -4.10
CA PHE A 33 -8.06 0.32 -5.06
C PHE A 33 -9.49 0.83 -5.25
N ILE A 34 -10.53 0.08 -4.88
CA ILE A 34 -11.93 0.52 -5.02
C ILE A 34 -12.20 1.84 -4.26
N PRO A 35 -11.87 1.95 -2.96
CA PRO A 35 -12.06 3.21 -2.24
C PRO A 35 -11.19 4.35 -2.81
N ALA A 36 -10.04 4.05 -3.42
CA ALA A 36 -9.21 5.05 -4.07
C ALA A 36 -9.92 5.69 -5.27
N ILE A 37 -10.54 4.87 -6.11
CA ILE A 37 -11.30 5.36 -7.27
C ILE A 37 -12.44 6.27 -6.81
N ILE A 38 -13.22 5.82 -5.83
CA ILE A 38 -14.34 6.60 -5.29
C ILE A 38 -13.86 7.92 -4.67
N GLN A 39 -12.80 7.88 -3.86
CA GLN A 39 -12.27 9.08 -3.20
C GLN A 39 -11.59 10.03 -4.18
N GLY A 40 -10.88 9.52 -5.18
CA GLY A 40 -10.21 10.32 -6.19
C GLY A 40 -11.19 11.18 -6.98
N LEU A 41 -12.32 10.57 -7.39
CA LEU A 41 -13.37 11.26 -8.10
C LEU A 41 -14.15 12.27 -7.23
N ARG A 42 -14.23 12.03 -5.92
CA ARG A 42 -15.01 12.86 -4.98
C ARG A 42 -14.22 14.01 -4.35
N LYS A 43 -12.96 13.77 -3.94
CA LYS A 43 -12.17 14.74 -3.15
C LYS A 43 -11.33 15.69 -3.98
N GLY A 44 -11.09 15.37 -5.25
CA GLY A 44 -10.27 16.18 -6.14
C GLY A 44 -8.75 16.11 -5.87
N PHE A 45 -8.01 16.87 -6.69
CA PHE A 45 -6.54 16.83 -6.78
C PHE A 45 -5.82 17.26 -5.49
N ILE A 46 -6.22 18.40 -4.91
CA ILE A 46 -5.50 19.00 -3.76
C ILE A 46 -5.46 18.05 -2.55
N ALA A 47 -6.61 17.47 -2.21
CA ALA A 47 -6.69 16.54 -1.09
C ALA A 47 -5.81 15.28 -1.29
N GLN A 48 -5.69 14.83 -2.53
CA GLN A 48 -4.83 13.68 -2.86
C GLN A 48 -3.35 14.05 -2.84
N ALA A 49 -2.98 15.23 -3.34
CA ALA A 49 -1.60 15.73 -3.31
C ALA A 49 -1.10 15.86 -1.86
N VAL A 50 -1.87 16.48 -0.98
CA VAL A 50 -1.54 16.57 0.46
C VAL A 50 -1.37 15.18 1.07
N SER A 51 -2.21 14.22 0.72
CA SER A 51 -2.08 12.85 1.22
C SER A 51 -0.77 12.17 0.76
N ILE A 52 -0.31 12.42 -0.47
CA ILE A 52 0.98 11.88 -0.95
C ILE A 52 2.14 12.53 -0.20
N ILE A 53 2.10 13.85 -0.03
CA ILE A 53 3.10 14.58 0.76
C ILE A 53 3.16 14.03 2.20
N SER A 54 1.99 13.70 2.79
CA SER A 54 1.92 13.12 4.13
C SER A 54 2.60 11.74 4.21
N ILE A 55 2.50 10.93 3.17
CA ILE A 55 3.19 9.63 3.12
C ILE A 55 4.70 9.84 3.07
N ILE A 56 5.18 10.71 2.19
CA ILE A 56 6.61 10.98 2.03
C ILE A 56 7.19 11.56 3.33
N ALA A 57 6.50 12.55 3.92
CA ALA A 57 6.92 13.14 5.20
C ALA A 57 6.88 12.14 6.35
N GLY A 58 5.88 11.25 6.36
CA GLY A 58 5.76 10.18 7.35
C GLY A 58 6.90 9.18 7.24
N LEU A 59 7.27 8.78 6.03
CA LEU A 59 8.38 7.89 5.77
C LEU A 59 9.72 8.52 6.20
N TRP A 60 9.92 9.78 5.86
CA TRP A 60 11.10 10.51 6.30
C TRP A 60 11.17 10.60 7.83
N ALA A 61 10.09 10.98 8.49
CA ALA A 61 10.05 11.02 9.96
C ALA A 61 10.23 9.63 10.58
N ALA A 62 9.63 8.59 10.00
CA ALA A 62 9.81 7.24 10.47
C ALA A 62 11.26 6.77 10.31
N SER A 63 11.94 7.07 9.18
CA SER A 63 13.35 6.74 9.00
C SER A 63 14.27 7.40 10.02
N GLU A 64 13.94 8.60 10.47
CA GLU A 64 14.75 9.36 11.45
C GLU A 64 14.49 8.96 12.91
N PHE A 65 13.22 8.70 13.26
CA PHE A 65 12.80 8.57 14.65
C PHE A 65 12.45 7.16 15.10
N THR A 66 12.44 6.15 14.22
CA THR A 66 12.03 4.78 14.59
C THR A 66 12.90 4.21 15.69
N GLU A 67 14.22 4.35 15.59
CA GLU A 67 15.17 3.82 16.57
C GLU A 67 14.92 4.44 17.97
N THR A 68 14.84 5.78 18.04
CA THR A 68 14.58 6.51 19.29
C THR A 68 13.25 6.09 19.93
N VAL A 69 12.18 5.96 19.13
CA VAL A 69 10.87 5.55 19.62
C VAL A 69 10.85 4.09 20.04
N ALA A 70 11.59 3.23 19.31
CA ALA A 70 11.72 1.81 19.64
C ALA A 70 12.47 1.61 20.96
N GLU A 71 13.59 2.32 21.19
CA GLU A 71 14.32 2.30 22.45
C GLU A 71 13.45 2.74 23.64
N TRP A 72 12.71 3.82 23.46
CA TRP A 72 11.77 4.27 24.48
C TRP A 72 10.64 3.26 24.72
N GLY A 73 10.06 2.69 23.67
CA GLY A 73 8.97 1.72 23.74
C GLY A 73 9.40 0.37 24.36
N SER A 74 10.64 -0.05 24.18
CA SER A 74 11.18 -1.30 24.74
C SER A 74 11.22 -1.33 26.27
N GLN A 75 11.16 -0.16 26.92
CA GLN A 75 11.06 -0.05 28.36
C GLN A 75 9.67 -0.47 28.90
N TYR A 76 8.64 -0.44 28.06
CA TYR A 76 7.25 -0.72 28.43
C TYR A 76 6.71 -2.02 27.82
N LEU A 77 7.28 -2.48 26.70
CA LEU A 77 6.80 -3.62 25.96
C LEU A 77 7.90 -4.67 25.79
N ALA A 78 7.68 -5.85 26.35
CA ALA A 78 8.60 -6.99 26.24
C ALA A 78 8.35 -7.76 24.92
N VAL A 79 8.73 -7.15 23.78
CA VAL A 79 8.65 -7.76 22.46
C VAL A 79 10.05 -7.84 21.84
N SER A 80 10.19 -8.59 20.74
CA SER A 80 11.47 -8.65 20.03
C SER A 80 11.84 -7.27 19.45
N GLU A 81 13.13 -7.01 19.31
CA GLU A 81 13.64 -5.76 18.74
C GLU A 81 13.01 -5.45 17.36
N GLN A 82 12.90 -6.47 16.50
CA GLN A 82 12.25 -6.32 15.20
C GLN A 82 10.78 -5.92 15.31
N ALA A 83 10.02 -6.54 16.23
CA ALA A 83 8.62 -6.19 16.47
C ALA A 83 8.51 -4.76 16.99
N MET A 84 9.42 -4.33 17.86
CA MET A 84 9.45 -2.98 18.41
C MET A 84 9.71 -1.94 17.31
N ASN A 85 10.65 -2.19 16.40
CA ASN A 85 10.94 -1.32 15.26
C ASN A 85 9.72 -1.18 14.33
N ILE A 86 9.00 -2.28 14.06
CA ILE A 86 7.76 -2.24 13.26
C ILE A 86 6.68 -1.40 13.97
N ILE A 87 6.50 -1.58 15.28
CA ILE A 87 5.53 -0.83 16.07
C ILE A 87 5.88 0.66 16.08
N ALA A 88 7.15 1.01 16.35
CA ALA A 88 7.63 2.38 16.35
C ALA A 88 7.44 3.06 14.99
N PHE A 89 7.85 2.39 13.92
CA PHE A 89 7.65 2.85 12.56
C PHE A 89 6.17 3.13 12.26
N ALA A 90 5.29 2.16 12.55
CA ALA A 90 3.87 2.31 12.31
C ALA A 90 3.26 3.45 13.14
N LEU A 91 3.67 3.61 14.39
CA LEU A 91 3.21 4.69 15.27
C LEU A 91 3.58 6.07 14.70
N ILE A 92 4.84 6.26 14.30
CA ILE A 92 5.31 7.51 13.68
C ILE A 92 4.51 7.81 12.41
N MET A 93 4.35 6.81 11.53
CA MET A 93 3.57 6.95 10.31
C MET A 93 2.13 7.41 10.58
N ILE A 94 1.46 6.80 11.56
CA ILE A 94 0.09 7.17 11.95
C ILE A 94 0.04 8.61 12.46
N VAL A 95 0.93 8.98 13.36
CA VAL A 95 0.96 10.34 13.96
C VAL A 95 1.18 11.39 12.88
N VAL A 96 2.16 11.22 12.00
CA VAL A 96 2.46 12.17 10.92
C VAL A 96 1.29 12.23 9.93
N PHE A 97 0.71 11.08 9.57
CA PHE A 97 -0.42 11.05 8.64
C PHE A 97 -1.66 11.76 9.21
N LEU A 98 -1.94 11.59 10.49
CA LEU A 98 -3.05 12.29 11.15
C LEU A 98 -2.79 13.79 11.24
N ALA A 99 -1.59 14.22 11.63
CA ALA A 99 -1.22 15.62 11.74
C ALA A 99 -1.33 16.34 10.40
N LEU A 100 -0.71 15.79 9.35
CA LEU A 100 -0.75 16.38 8.01
C LEU A 100 -2.13 16.25 7.36
N GLY A 101 -2.89 15.21 7.70
CA GLY A 101 -4.28 15.04 7.27
C GLY A 101 -5.20 16.13 7.82
N LEU A 102 -4.97 16.60 9.05
CA LEU A 102 -5.68 17.75 9.61
C LEU A 102 -5.33 19.05 8.87
N VAL A 103 -4.04 19.28 8.61
CA VAL A 103 -3.58 20.43 7.79
C VAL A 103 -4.22 20.36 6.39
N GLY A 104 -4.24 19.20 5.77
CA GLY A 104 -4.86 18.99 4.46
C GLY A 104 -6.35 19.33 4.42
N LYS A 105 -7.11 19.00 5.46
CA LYS A 105 -8.52 19.38 5.57
C LYS A 105 -8.73 20.89 5.68
N LEU A 106 -7.85 21.58 6.40
CA LEU A 106 -7.90 23.06 6.51
C LEU A 106 -7.62 23.69 5.15
N LEU A 107 -6.60 23.21 4.43
CA LEU A 107 -6.27 23.69 3.09
C LEU A 107 -7.40 23.39 2.08
N GLU A 108 -8.01 22.21 2.12
CA GLU A 108 -9.14 21.86 1.23
C GLU A 108 -10.30 22.83 1.38
N GLY A 109 -10.58 23.30 2.60
CA GLY A 109 -11.61 24.31 2.87
C GLY A 109 -11.32 25.65 2.16
N LEU A 110 -10.07 26.07 2.10
CA LEU A 110 -9.66 27.31 1.45
C LEU A 110 -9.68 27.21 -0.09
N PHE A 111 -9.37 26.05 -0.64
CA PHE A 111 -9.22 25.85 -2.10
C PHE A 111 -10.47 25.32 -2.81
N LYS A 112 -11.54 24.97 -2.10
CA LYS A 112 -12.81 24.50 -2.71
C LYS A 112 -13.40 25.44 -3.76
N MET A 113 -13.06 26.72 -3.74
CA MET A 113 -13.58 27.73 -4.67
C MET A 113 -12.86 27.76 -6.04
N VAL A 114 -11.67 27.19 -6.18
CA VAL A 114 -10.79 27.50 -7.34
C VAL A 114 -10.76 26.39 -8.41
N LEU A 115 -11.04 25.14 -8.08
CA LEU A 115 -10.86 24.02 -8.99
C LEU A 115 -12.16 23.22 -9.22
N LEU A 116 -13.12 23.83 -9.90
CA LEU A 116 -14.35 23.18 -10.35
C LEU A 116 -14.19 22.68 -11.79
N GLY A 117 -14.05 21.35 -11.98
CA GLY A 117 -14.07 20.79 -13.32
C GLY A 117 -13.71 19.31 -13.36
N TRP A 118 -13.96 18.69 -14.52
CA TRP A 118 -13.63 17.30 -14.80
C TRP A 118 -12.12 17.01 -14.69
N VAL A 119 -11.27 17.99 -15.02
CA VAL A 119 -9.81 17.90 -14.90
C VAL A 119 -9.39 17.67 -13.43
N ASN A 120 -9.97 18.42 -12.49
CA ASN A 120 -9.69 18.24 -11.06
C ASN A 120 -10.08 16.84 -10.57
N ARG A 121 -11.18 16.28 -11.09
CA ARG A 121 -11.61 14.92 -10.75
C ARG A 121 -10.68 13.87 -11.35
N LEU A 122 -10.25 14.05 -12.61
CA LEU A 122 -9.35 13.12 -13.27
C LEU A 122 -7.96 13.12 -12.62
N LEU A 123 -7.41 14.30 -12.32
CA LEU A 123 -6.18 14.44 -11.56
C LEU A 123 -6.35 13.84 -10.16
N GLY A 124 -7.48 14.10 -9.49
CA GLY A 124 -7.82 13.51 -8.20
C GLY A 124 -7.82 11.98 -8.25
N LEU A 125 -8.36 11.38 -9.30
CA LEU A 125 -8.32 9.94 -9.52
C LEU A 125 -6.88 9.43 -9.70
N ALA A 126 -6.10 10.07 -10.59
CA ALA A 126 -4.70 9.67 -10.83
C ALA A 126 -3.87 9.72 -9.52
N PHE A 127 -4.00 10.80 -8.77
CA PHE A 127 -3.30 10.95 -7.48
C PHE A 127 -3.84 9.99 -6.40
N ALA A 128 -5.13 9.68 -6.39
CA ALA A 128 -5.68 8.68 -5.46
C ALA A 128 -5.14 7.28 -5.75
N LEU A 129 -5.02 6.90 -7.03
CA LEU A 129 -4.42 5.63 -7.44
C LEU A 129 -2.93 5.57 -7.07
N LEU A 130 -2.18 6.66 -7.33
CA LEU A 130 -0.77 6.75 -6.95
C LEU A 130 -0.59 6.63 -5.44
N LYS A 131 -1.35 7.40 -4.65
CA LYS A 131 -1.34 7.30 -3.19
C LYS A 131 -1.63 5.88 -2.70
N THR A 132 -2.66 5.25 -3.27
CA THR A 132 -3.03 3.89 -2.86
C THR A 132 -1.95 2.89 -3.23
N ALA A 133 -1.30 3.04 -4.39
CA ALA A 133 -0.16 2.21 -4.76
C ALA A 133 1.01 2.36 -3.77
N LEU A 134 1.30 3.59 -3.30
CA LEU A 134 2.32 3.84 -2.28
C LEU A 134 1.94 3.18 -0.95
N ILE A 135 0.69 3.33 -0.49
CA ILE A 135 0.21 2.72 0.76
C ILE A 135 0.25 1.19 0.66
N VAL A 136 -0.26 0.63 -0.43
CA VAL A 136 -0.26 -0.83 -0.66
C VAL A 136 1.18 -1.34 -0.73
N GLY A 137 2.08 -0.63 -1.41
CA GLY A 137 3.50 -0.96 -1.45
C GLY A 137 4.12 -0.98 -0.06
N LEU A 138 3.85 0.03 0.76
CA LEU A 138 4.31 0.09 2.15
C LEU A 138 3.78 -1.08 2.99
N LEU A 139 2.48 -1.40 2.87
CA LEU A 139 1.87 -2.54 3.56
C LEU A 139 2.48 -3.87 3.11
N VAL A 140 2.81 -4.01 1.83
CA VAL A 140 3.49 -5.20 1.28
C VAL A 140 4.89 -5.35 1.87
N ILE A 141 5.66 -4.25 2.05
CA ILE A 141 6.97 -4.29 2.70
C ILE A 141 6.83 -4.73 4.16
N ILE A 142 5.95 -4.08 4.93
CA ILE A 142 5.72 -4.41 6.34
C ILE A 142 5.28 -5.88 6.47
N PHE A 143 4.33 -6.31 5.65
CA PHE A 143 3.86 -7.70 5.63
C PHE A 143 4.99 -8.67 5.29
N SER A 144 5.82 -8.37 4.29
CA SER A 144 6.99 -9.19 3.93
C SER A 144 7.94 -9.36 5.10
N SER A 145 8.25 -8.27 5.81
CA SER A 145 9.16 -8.30 6.97
C SER A 145 8.58 -9.12 8.13
N VAL A 146 7.28 -8.97 8.40
CA VAL A 146 6.57 -9.79 9.40
C VAL A 146 6.53 -11.26 8.99
N ASN A 147 6.26 -11.54 7.71
CA ASN A 147 6.18 -12.91 7.20
C ASN A 147 7.53 -13.63 7.22
N GLU A 148 8.63 -12.93 6.97
CA GLU A 148 9.99 -13.46 7.10
C GLU A 148 10.29 -13.93 8.54
N SER A 149 9.72 -13.25 9.55
CA SER A 149 9.93 -13.58 10.96
C SER A 149 8.95 -14.62 11.50
N LEU A 150 7.67 -14.53 11.10
CA LEU A 150 6.58 -15.32 11.70
C LEU A 150 6.07 -16.44 10.81
N GLN A 151 6.47 -16.49 9.53
CA GLN A 151 6.05 -17.48 8.53
C GLN A 151 4.52 -17.67 8.48
N LEU A 152 3.76 -16.55 8.50
CA LEU A 152 2.29 -16.55 8.53
C LEU A 152 1.67 -17.11 7.25
N VAL A 153 2.34 -16.90 6.11
CA VAL A 153 1.90 -17.32 4.78
C VAL A 153 3.08 -17.97 4.06
N GLU A 154 2.84 -19.10 3.41
CA GLU A 154 3.85 -19.79 2.62
C GLU A 154 4.34 -18.92 1.45
N ASP A 155 5.64 -18.94 1.21
CA ASP A 155 6.27 -18.20 0.12
C ASP A 155 5.76 -18.62 -1.27
N SER A 156 5.29 -19.84 -1.42
CA SER A 156 4.63 -20.35 -2.63
C SER A 156 3.41 -19.48 -2.99
N ILE A 157 2.54 -19.20 -2.01
CA ILE A 157 1.32 -18.41 -2.19
C ILE A 157 1.66 -16.96 -2.57
N LEU A 158 2.69 -16.39 -1.95
CA LEU A 158 3.15 -15.04 -2.21
C LEU A 158 3.74 -14.90 -3.61
N ASN A 159 4.54 -15.88 -4.03
CA ASN A 159 5.20 -15.87 -5.34
C ASN A 159 4.26 -16.21 -6.50
N GLU A 160 3.18 -16.95 -6.25
CA GLU A 160 2.13 -17.24 -7.23
C GLU A 160 1.19 -16.05 -7.47
N SER A 161 1.17 -15.05 -6.59
CA SER A 161 0.40 -13.82 -6.80
C SER A 161 0.97 -13.04 -7.98
N MET A 162 0.08 -12.53 -8.84
CA MET A 162 0.46 -11.71 -9.98
C MET A 162 0.87 -10.28 -9.56
N LEU A 163 0.26 -9.77 -8.50
CA LEU A 163 0.43 -8.39 -8.05
C LEU A 163 1.45 -8.24 -6.91
N TYR A 164 1.56 -9.24 -6.01
CA TYR A 164 2.43 -9.13 -4.84
C TYR A 164 3.92 -8.95 -5.20
N PRO A 165 4.55 -9.79 -6.07
CA PRO A 165 5.96 -9.62 -6.41
C PRO A 165 6.28 -8.27 -7.07
N PRO A 166 5.51 -7.77 -8.08
CA PRO A 166 5.77 -6.46 -8.65
C PRO A 166 5.54 -5.32 -7.65
N PHE A 167 4.52 -5.39 -6.77
CA PHE A 167 4.34 -4.40 -5.72
C PHE A 167 5.48 -4.42 -4.70
N LYS A 168 5.95 -5.60 -4.29
CA LYS A 168 7.11 -5.77 -3.39
C LYS A 168 8.35 -5.13 -4.02
N LYS A 169 8.65 -5.43 -5.29
CA LYS A 169 9.80 -4.87 -6.01
C LYS A 169 9.70 -3.35 -6.11
N LEU A 170 8.56 -2.83 -6.61
CA LEU A 170 8.32 -1.39 -6.75
C LEU A 170 8.47 -0.67 -5.40
N ALA A 171 7.91 -1.25 -4.34
CA ALA A 171 7.96 -0.67 -3.02
C ALA A 171 9.39 -0.56 -2.48
N PHE A 172 10.23 -1.58 -2.65
CA PHE A 172 11.63 -1.51 -2.26
C PHE A 172 12.46 -0.56 -3.13
N GLU A 173 12.08 -0.35 -4.40
CA GLU A 173 12.73 0.64 -5.26
C GLU A 173 12.35 2.07 -4.86
N VAL A 174 11.09 2.30 -4.46
CA VAL A 174 10.61 3.62 -4.04
C VAL A 174 11.06 3.96 -2.60
N PHE A 175 11.18 2.94 -1.75
CA PHE A 175 11.47 3.10 -0.33
C PHE A 175 12.69 2.28 0.13
N PRO A 176 13.89 2.54 -0.40
CA PRO A 176 15.08 1.73 -0.07
C PRO A 176 15.46 1.78 1.42
N GLN A 177 15.23 2.93 2.10
CA GLN A 177 15.54 3.10 3.52
C GLN A 177 14.69 2.19 4.43
N ILE A 178 13.47 1.84 4.02
CA ILE A 178 12.60 0.96 4.82
C ILE A 178 13.20 -0.45 4.93
N LYS A 179 13.87 -0.91 3.90
CA LYS A 179 14.55 -2.20 3.93
C LYS A 179 15.59 -2.25 5.04
N GLU A 180 16.39 -1.21 5.21
CA GLU A 180 17.37 -1.13 6.28
C GLU A 180 16.72 -1.11 7.66
N ILE A 181 15.66 -0.31 7.85
CA ILE A 181 14.95 -0.18 9.12
C ILE A 181 14.25 -1.50 9.56
N LEU A 182 13.67 -2.24 8.61
CA LEU A 182 12.89 -3.44 8.91
C LEU A 182 13.69 -4.74 8.82
N THR A 183 14.88 -4.73 8.22
CA THR A 183 15.74 -5.92 8.06
C THR A 183 16.97 -5.90 8.96
N PHE A 184 17.00 -5.09 10.02
CA PHE A 184 18.03 -5.17 11.04
C PHE A 184 18.00 -6.53 11.75
N THR A 185 18.48 -7.55 11.03
CA THR A 185 18.83 -8.84 11.64
C THR A 185 19.95 -9.50 10.83
N LYS A 186 21.19 -9.14 11.17
CA LYS A 186 22.28 -10.10 11.16
C LYS A 186 23.24 -9.78 12.27
#